data_d2e548b6161493d0316f6821601cb393
#
_entry.id   d2e548b6161493d0316f6821601cb393
#
_cell.length_a   1.000
_cell.length_b   1.000
_cell.length_c   1.000
_cell.angle_alpha   90.00
_cell.angle_beta   90.00
_cell.angle_gamma   90.00
#
_symmetry.space_group_name_H-M   'P 1'
#
loop_
_entity.id
_entity.type
_entity.pdbx_description
1 polymer ?
#
loop_
_entity_poly.entity_id
_entity_poly.type
_entity_poly.pdbx_seq_one_letter_code
_entity_poly.pdbx_strand_id
1 'polypeptide(L)'
;TESYLHTKLVADASGKRGESSNEGQNIFHRPANHGVYAFVCSIDVYRIGFNDIDRTYPIDDTARKNRYKALVQSLLSSFVNPKGAMTSTQKPHITDFKGVVSISSKLTPAPTISAINESYKTEMEAIKNNINKIEPDAIEVKEFEGLGKLSEIFAELINYEPYKIGK
;
A
#
# COMPACT_ATOMS: atom_id res chain seq x y z
N THR A 1 -17.87 -11.87 9.53
CA THR A 1 -16.66 -12.24 10.28
C THR A 1 -16.76 -13.70 10.63
N GLU A 2 -15.81 -14.49 10.19
CA GLU A 2 -15.70 -15.90 10.55
C GLU A 2 -14.71 -16.05 11.70
N SER A 3 -14.89 -17.01 12.56
CA SER A 3 -13.95 -17.33 13.63
C SER A 3 -13.51 -18.78 13.50
N TYR A 4 -12.21 -18.99 13.51
CA TYR A 4 -11.63 -20.33 13.45
C TYR A 4 -11.15 -20.74 14.85
N LEU A 5 -11.42 -21.99 15.18
CA LEU A 5 -10.96 -22.56 16.44
C LEU A 5 -9.52 -23.03 16.29
N HIS A 6 -8.65 -22.53 17.15
CA HIS A 6 -7.25 -22.97 17.21
C HIS A 6 -6.95 -23.56 18.59
N THR A 7 -6.17 -24.61 18.58
CA THR A 7 -5.68 -25.24 19.81
C THR A 7 -4.16 -25.08 19.89
N LYS A 8 -3.65 -24.68 21.03
CA LYS A 8 -2.23 -24.65 21.33
C LYS A 8 -1.96 -25.66 22.44
N LEU A 9 -1.11 -26.63 22.16
CA LEU A 9 -0.59 -27.51 23.21
C LEU A 9 0.43 -26.71 24.03
N VAL A 10 0.19 -26.62 25.33
CA VAL A 10 1.15 -26.05 26.27
C VAL A 10 1.88 -27.22 26.92
N ALA A 11 3.18 -27.32 26.70
CA ALA A 11 4.02 -28.23 27.44
C ALA A 11 4.15 -27.73 28.90
N ASP A 12 4.14 -28.63 29.86
CA ASP A 12 4.46 -28.29 31.22
C ASP A 12 5.91 -27.82 31.38
N ALA A 13 6.25 -27.26 32.53
CA ALA A 13 7.58 -26.75 32.81
C ALA A 13 8.67 -27.87 32.78
N SER A 14 8.30 -29.15 32.72
CA SER A 14 9.19 -30.30 32.61
C SER A 14 9.45 -30.74 31.17
N GLY A 15 8.78 -30.14 30.19
CA GLY A 15 8.92 -30.48 28.78
C GLY A 15 8.29 -31.80 28.36
N LYS A 16 7.62 -32.51 29.30
CA LYS A 16 6.91 -33.75 28.98
C LYS A 16 5.54 -33.43 28.39
N ARG A 17 5.23 -34.04 27.24
CA ARG A 17 3.87 -34.07 26.72
C ARG A 17 3.02 -34.88 27.71
N GLY A 18 2.05 -34.23 28.35
CA GLY A 18 1.13 -34.89 29.24
C GLY A 18 0.37 -36.01 28.55
N GLU A 19 0.37 -37.18 29.14
CA GLU A 19 -0.46 -38.28 28.71
C GLU A 19 -1.93 -37.89 28.91
N SER A 20 -2.64 -37.73 27.80
CA SER A 20 -4.11 -37.74 27.62
C SER A 20 -5.00 -36.91 28.55
N SER A 21 -4.57 -35.81 29.11
CA SER A 21 -5.50 -34.86 29.74
C SER A 21 -5.65 -33.61 28.88
N ASN A 22 -6.88 -33.12 28.78
CA ASN A 22 -7.17 -31.81 28.14
C ASN A 22 -6.59 -30.61 28.96
N GLU A 23 -5.84 -30.91 30.00
CA GLU A 23 -5.10 -29.97 30.85
C GLU A 23 -3.86 -29.50 30.08
N GLY A 24 -3.94 -28.36 29.47
CA GLY A 24 -2.85 -27.77 28.70
C GLY A 24 -3.21 -27.42 27.25
N GLN A 25 -4.44 -27.67 26.84
CA GLN A 25 -4.95 -27.15 25.58
C GLN A 25 -5.65 -25.81 25.80
N ASN A 26 -5.01 -24.74 25.37
CA ASN A 26 -5.70 -23.45 25.25
C ASN A 26 -6.43 -23.38 23.93
N ILE A 27 -7.76 -23.35 24.00
CA ILE A 27 -8.63 -23.14 22.86
C ILE A 27 -8.87 -21.63 22.74
N PHE A 28 -8.59 -21.06 21.60
CA PHE A 28 -8.85 -19.65 21.34
C PHE A 28 -9.42 -19.44 19.94
N HIS A 29 -10.27 -18.44 19.83
CA HIS A 29 -10.85 -18.06 18.55
C HIS A 29 -9.93 -17.06 17.85
N ARG A 30 -9.62 -17.34 16.59
CA ARG A 30 -8.98 -16.36 15.68
C ARG A 30 -10.04 -15.81 14.75
N PRO A 31 -10.39 -14.54 14.88
CA PRO A 31 -11.29 -13.93 13.92
C PRO A 31 -10.62 -13.83 12.55
N ALA A 32 -11.33 -14.22 11.52
CA ALA A 32 -10.96 -14.00 10.14
C ALA A 32 -12.07 -13.22 9.43
N ASN A 33 -11.71 -12.42 8.48
CA ASN A 33 -12.64 -11.63 7.71
C ASN A 33 -12.29 -11.68 6.23
N HIS A 34 -13.32 -11.72 5.39
CA HIS A 34 -13.19 -11.57 3.95
C HIS A 34 -14.23 -10.57 3.46
N GLY A 35 -13.96 -9.92 2.35
CA GLY A 35 -14.86 -8.92 1.79
C GLY A 35 -14.18 -8.03 0.78
N VAL A 36 -14.92 -7.04 0.31
CA VAL A 36 -14.38 -5.99 -0.54
C VAL A 36 -13.90 -4.84 0.35
N TYR A 37 -12.64 -4.48 0.19
CA TYR A 37 -12.00 -3.42 0.96
C TYR A 37 -11.56 -2.31 0.03
N ALA A 38 -11.85 -1.08 0.41
CA ALA A 38 -11.33 0.09 -0.27
C ALA A 38 -10.27 0.75 0.61
N PHE A 39 -9.21 1.23 0.00
CA PHE A 39 -8.19 2.03 0.68
C PHE A 39 -7.70 3.16 -0.24
N VAL A 40 -7.16 4.18 0.37
CA VAL A 40 -6.47 5.29 -0.30
C VAL A 40 -5.08 5.41 0.30
N CYS A 41 -4.07 5.50 -0.55
CA CYS A 41 -2.69 5.73 -0.15
C CYS A 41 -2.20 7.00 -0.83
N SER A 42 -1.73 7.97 -0.06
CA SER A 42 -1.11 9.20 -0.57
C SER A 42 0.34 9.27 -0.12
N ILE A 43 1.23 9.60 -1.05
CA ILE A 43 2.67 9.62 -0.81
C ILE A 43 3.27 10.91 -1.35
N ASP A 44 3.85 11.68 -0.47
CA ASP A 44 4.58 12.92 -0.80
C ASP A 44 6.02 12.59 -1.23
N VAL A 45 6.20 12.20 -2.49
CA VAL A 45 7.53 11.80 -3.00
C VAL A 45 8.55 12.93 -2.97
N TYR A 46 8.12 14.19 -2.98
CA TYR A 46 9.02 15.35 -2.85
C TYR A 46 9.72 15.38 -1.48
N ARG A 47 9.15 14.75 -0.45
CA ARG A 47 9.71 14.68 0.89
C ARG A 47 10.85 13.66 1.03
N ILE A 48 11.09 12.84 0.00
CA ILE A 48 12.20 11.87 0.03
C ILE A 48 13.53 12.61 0.12
N GLY A 49 14.20 12.47 1.26
CA GLY A 49 15.47 13.13 1.56
C GLY A 49 15.36 14.63 1.86
N PHE A 50 14.16 15.15 2.03
CA PHE A 50 13.92 16.54 2.40
C PHE A 50 14.03 16.72 3.91
N ASN A 51 14.74 17.75 4.33
CA ASN A 51 14.80 18.20 5.73
C ASN A 51 13.79 19.34 5.91
N ASP A 52 12.74 19.09 6.67
CA ASP A 52 11.66 20.06 6.90
C ASP A 52 12.12 21.27 7.74
N ILE A 53 13.16 21.12 8.56
CA ILE A 53 13.67 22.19 9.43
C ILE A 53 14.45 23.23 8.60
N ASP A 54 15.43 22.75 7.84
CA ASP A 54 16.32 23.60 7.04
C ASP A 54 15.76 23.85 5.62
N ARG A 55 14.68 23.18 5.26
CA ARG A 55 14.07 23.20 3.93
C ARG A 55 15.06 22.88 2.80
N THR A 56 15.94 21.93 3.06
CA THR A 56 17.01 21.53 2.13
C THR A 56 16.95 20.04 1.82
N TYR A 57 17.68 19.63 0.80
CA TYR A 57 17.92 18.23 0.48
C TYR A 57 19.37 17.86 0.82
N PRO A 58 19.65 17.37 2.05
CA PRO A 58 21.02 17.05 2.49
C PRO A 58 21.62 15.82 1.80
N ILE A 59 20.84 15.09 1.02
CA ILE A 59 21.31 13.95 0.23
C ILE A 59 21.42 14.32 -1.24
N ASP A 60 22.35 13.68 -1.95
CA ASP A 60 22.50 13.85 -3.40
C ASP A 60 21.35 13.25 -4.20
N ASP A 61 21.24 13.61 -5.47
CA ASP A 61 20.16 13.19 -6.36
C ASP A 61 20.17 11.68 -6.61
N THR A 62 21.34 11.06 -6.64
CA THR A 62 21.49 9.61 -6.81
C THR A 62 20.92 8.85 -5.61
N ALA A 63 21.28 9.26 -4.39
CA ALA A 63 20.75 8.69 -3.17
C ALA A 63 19.23 8.90 -3.07
N ARG A 64 18.75 10.08 -3.44
CA ARG A 64 17.32 10.40 -3.48
C ARG A 64 16.56 9.51 -4.45
N LYS A 65 17.07 9.35 -5.68
CA LYS A 65 16.49 8.48 -6.69
C LYS A 65 16.48 7.01 -6.26
N ASN A 66 17.54 6.54 -5.62
CA ASN A 66 17.60 5.18 -5.09
C ASN A 66 16.56 4.95 -3.99
N ARG A 67 16.35 5.90 -3.10
CA ARG A 67 15.28 5.84 -2.07
C ARG A 67 13.89 5.84 -2.71
N TYR A 68 13.66 6.65 -3.74
CA TYR A 68 12.41 6.65 -4.49
C TYR A 68 12.14 5.28 -5.14
N LYS A 69 13.15 4.71 -5.82
CA LYS A 69 13.03 3.36 -6.39
C LYS A 69 12.69 2.31 -5.34
N ALA A 70 13.38 2.35 -4.21
CA ALA A 70 13.11 1.44 -3.10
C ALA A 70 11.68 1.58 -2.57
N LEU A 71 11.15 2.81 -2.47
CA LEU A 71 9.78 3.08 -2.08
C LEU A 71 8.79 2.45 -3.07
N VAL A 72 8.95 2.71 -4.38
CA VAL A 72 8.08 2.16 -5.44
C VAL A 72 8.09 0.64 -5.43
N GLN A 73 9.28 0.02 -5.31
CA GLN A 73 9.42 -1.43 -5.23
C GLN A 73 8.76 -2.01 -3.97
N SER A 74 8.92 -1.36 -2.82
CA SER A 74 8.32 -1.80 -1.56
C SER A 74 6.81 -1.74 -1.60
N LEU A 75 6.24 -0.69 -2.20
CA LEU A 75 4.80 -0.56 -2.40
C LEU A 75 4.26 -1.70 -3.26
N LEU A 76 4.84 -1.93 -4.44
CA LEU A 76 4.42 -3.02 -5.30
C LEU A 76 4.51 -4.37 -4.59
N SER A 77 5.63 -4.62 -3.88
CA SER A 77 5.83 -5.86 -3.13
C SER A 77 4.76 -6.07 -2.05
N SER A 78 4.30 -4.99 -1.42
CA SER A 78 3.24 -5.04 -0.40
C SER A 78 1.89 -5.45 -0.98
N PHE A 79 1.61 -5.10 -2.24
CA PHE A 79 0.38 -5.54 -2.93
C PHE A 79 0.50 -6.96 -3.45
N VAL A 80 1.65 -7.33 -4.02
CA VAL A 80 1.85 -8.66 -4.63
C VAL A 80 1.92 -9.77 -3.59
N ASN A 81 2.54 -9.49 -2.44
CA ASN A 81 2.69 -10.46 -1.35
C ASN A 81 2.46 -9.76 -0.01
N PRO A 82 1.21 -9.46 0.34
CA PRO A 82 0.89 -8.79 1.59
C PRO A 82 1.39 -9.60 2.79
N LYS A 83 2.19 -8.94 3.62
CA LYS A 83 2.71 -9.48 4.88
C LYS A 83 2.16 -8.62 6.00
N GLY A 84 1.35 -9.21 6.84
CA GLY A 84 0.75 -8.51 7.96
C GLY A 84 0.65 -9.38 9.19
N ALA A 85 0.07 -8.84 10.25
CA ALA A 85 -0.21 -9.58 11.46
C ALA A 85 -1.07 -10.81 11.15
N MET A 86 -0.80 -11.93 11.81
CA MET A 86 -1.62 -13.15 11.77
C MET A 86 -1.65 -13.90 10.42
N THR A 87 -0.63 -13.78 9.60
CA THR A 87 -0.53 -14.53 8.34
C THR A 87 0.01 -15.97 8.49
N SER A 88 0.29 -16.40 9.71
CA SER A 88 0.85 -17.74 9.98
C SER A 88 -0.11 -18.89 9.67
N THR A 89 -1.41 -18.64 9.74
CA THR A 89 -2.45 -19.68 9.52
C THR A 89 -3.28 -19.42 8.26
N GLN A 90 -3.40 -18.17 7.86
CA GLN A 90 -4.17 -17.78 6.67
C GLN A 90 -3.43 -16.64 5.98
N LYS A 91 -2.98 -16.88 4.76
CA LYS A 91 -2.44 -15.81 3.92
C LYS A 91 -3.60 -15.09 3.23
N PRO A 92 -3.61 -13.74 3.26
CA PRO A 92 -4.54 -13.00 2.42
C PRO A 92 -4.25 -13.32 0.95
N HIS A 93 -5.30 -13.56 0.18
CA HIS A 93 -5.22 -13.71 -1.26
C HIS A 93 -6.18 -12.72 -1.91
N ILE A 94 -5.73 -12.17 -3.01
CA ILE A 94 -6.44 -11.12 -3.74
C ILE A 94 -7.07 -11.77 -4.96
N THR A 95 -8.40 -11.74 -5.05
CA THR A 95 -9.15 -12.30 -6.18
C THR A 95 -9.49 -11.25 -7.24
N ASP A 96 -9.69 -10.00 -6.80
CA ASP A 96 -9.98 -8.86 -7.67
C ASP A 96 -9.33 -7.62 -7.06
N PHE A 97 -8.53 -6.93 -7.86
CA PHE A 97 -7.82 -5.73 -7.41
C PHE A 97 -7.87 -4.69 -8.52
N LYS A 98 -8.62 -3.63 -8.32
CA LYS A 98 -8.79 -2.55 -9.29
C LYS A 98 -8.75 -1.19 -8.63
N GLY A 99 -8.36 -0.21 -9.37
CA GLY A 99 -8.25 1.14 -8.84
C GLY A 99 -7.67 2.14 -9.82
N VAL A 100 -7.17 3.21 -9.25
CA VAL A 100 -6.56 4.33 -9.97
C VAL A 100 -5.28 4.73 -9.28
N VAL A 101 -4.24 4.97 -10.05
CA VAL A 101 -3.01 5.61 -9.62
C VAL A 101 -3.01 7.04 -10.15
N SER A 102 -2.99 8.01 -9.24
CA SER A 102 -2.88 9.42 -9.58
C SER A 102 -1.46 9.91 -9.29
N ILE A 103 -0.86 10.58 -10.25
CA ILE A 103 0.53 11.04 -10.20
C ILE A 103 0.52 12.54 -10.38
N SER A 104 1.05 13.27 -9.39
CA SER A 104 1.30 14.70 -9.53
C SER A 104 2.77 14.93 -9.89
N SER A 105 3.01 15.61 -11.00
CA SER A 105 4.35 15.98 -11.47
C SER A 105 4.84 17.30 -10.87
N LYS A 106 3.94 18.02 -10.20
CA LYS A 106 4.18 19.34 -9.59
C LYS A 106 3.73 19.33 -8.13
N LEU A 107 3.91 20.44 -7.42
CA LEU A 107 3.41 20.60 -6.05
C LEU A 107 1.88 20.85 -6.05
N THR A 108 1.16 20.02 -6.75
CA THR A 108 -0.29 20.05 -6.86
C THR A 108 -0.83 18.81 -6.19
N PRO A 109 -1.79 18.92 -5.25
CA PRO A 109 -2.30 17.77 -4.53
C PRO A 109 -3.01 16.80 -5.49
N ALA A 110 -2.65 15.52 -5.40
CA ALA A 110 -3.35 14.46 -6.11
C ALA A 110 -4.73 14.20 -5.46
N PRO A 111 -5.78 13.90 -6.25
CA PRO A 111 -7.08 13.56 -5.69
C PRO A 111 -7.03 12.32 -4.81
N THR A 112 -7.78 12.32 -3.70
CA THR A 112 -7.88 11.21 -2.74
C THR A 112 -9.35 10.82 -2.57
N ILE A 113 -9.91 10.11 -3.55
CA ILE A 113 -11.30 9.67 -3.53
C ILE A 113 -11.38 8.22 -3.15
N SER A 114 -12.28 7.88 -2.23
CA SER A 114 -12.48 6.48 -1.83
C SER A 114 -13.13 5.67 -2.95
N ALA A 115 -12.60 4.47 -3.20
CA ALA A 115 -13.17 3.52 -4.15
C ALA A 115 -14.52 2.90 -3.70
N ILE A 116 -15.01 3.23 -2.50
CA ILE A 116 -16.39 2.94 -2.09
C ILE A 116 -17.40 3.78 -2.89
N ASN A 117 -16.99 4.98 -3.30
CA ASN A 117 -17.79 5.78 -4.23
C ASN A 117 -17.70 5.15 -5.64
N GLU A 118 -18.79 4.63 -6.16
CA GLU A 118 -18.82 3.96 -7.47
C GLU A 118 -18.37 4.86 -8.63
N SER A 119 -18.57 6.17 -8.50
CA SER A 119 -18.16 7.18 -9.49
C SER A 119 -16.71 7.65 -9.36
N TYR A 120 -15.91 7.07 -8.45
CA TYR A 120 -14.56 7.58 -8.13
C TYR A 120 -13.65 7.75 -9.37
N LYS A 121 -13.74 6.86 -10.35
CA LYS A 121 -12.92 6.94 -11.57
C LYS A 121 -13.30 8.17 -12.40
N THR A 122 -14.60 8.38 -12.62
CA THR A 122 -15.11 9.53 -13.36
C THR A 122 -14.78 10.85 -12.66
N GLU A 123 -14.90 10.88 -11.33
CA GLU A 123 -14.55 12.06 -10.54
C GLU A 123 -13.04 12.35 -10.61
N MET A 124 -12.19 11.31 -10.52
CA MET A 124 -10.74 11.45 -10.66
C MET A 124 -10.35 12.04 -12.00
N GLU A 125 -10.94 11.57 -13.11
CA GLU A 125 -10.73 12.11 -14.44
C GLU A 125 -11.23 13.56 -14.58
N ALA A 126 -12.39 13.89 -14.02
CA ALA A 126 -12.92 15.24 -14.03
C ALA A 126 -12.00 16.21 -13.26
N ILE A 127 -11.52 15.81 -12.09
CA ILE A 127 -10.58 16.61 -11.29
C ILE A 127 -9.27 16.80 -12.04
N LYS A 128 -8.68 15.73 -12.58
CA LYS A 128 -7.47 15.81 -13.42
C LYS A 128 -7.64 16.83 -14.55
N ASN A 129 -8.74 16.72 -15.30
CA ASN A 129 -9.00 17.59 -16.45
C ASN A 129 -9.14 19.06 -16.04
N ASN A 130 -9.75 19.35 -14.89
CA ASN A 130 -9.92 20.70 -14.40
C ASN A 130 -8.63 21.28 -13.82
N ILE A 131 -7.85 20.49 -13.09
CA ILE A 131 -6.55 20.93 -12.57
C ILE A 131 -5.59 21.20 -13.73
N ASN A 132 -5.55 20.34 -14.73
CA ASN A 132 -4.66 20.50 -15.89
C ASN A 132 -5.04 21.69 -16.80
N LYS A 133 -6.27 22.24 -16.67
CA LYS A 133 -6.62 23.55 -17.28
C LYS A 133 -5.97 24.72 -16.56
N ILE A 134 -5.80 24.59 -15.23
CA ILE A 134 -5.20 25.63 -14.39
C ILE A 134 -3.68 25.54 -14.47
N GLU A 135 -3.17 24.35 -14.35
CA GLU A 135 -1.73 24.03 -14.39
C GLU A 135 -1.49 22.86 -15.35
N PRO A 136 -1.06 23.14 -16.60
CA PRO A 136 -0.90 22.11 -17.62
C PRO A 136 0.01 20.98 -17.18
N ASP A 137 -0.39 19.73 -17.45
CA ASP A 137 0.33 18.50 -17.15
C ASP A 137 0.68 18.30 -15.67
N ALA A 138 -0.12 18.89 -14.78
CA ALA A 138 0.12 18.75 -13.33
C ALA A 138 -0.25 17.37 -12.81
N ILE A 139 -1.31 16.75 -13.33
CA ILE A 139 -1.81 15.45 -12.86
C ILE A 139 -1.97 14.47 -14.02
N GLU A 140 -1.46 13.28 -13.83
CA GLU A 140 -1.71 12.09 -14.64
C GLU A 140 -2.54 11.08 -13.84
N VAL A 141 -3.48 10.39 -14.50
CA VAL A 141 -4.33 9.35 -13.89
C VAL A 141 -4.21 8.08 -14.72
N LYS A 142 -3.91 6.97 -14.07
CA LYS A 142 -3.79 5.64 -14.69
C LYS A 142 -4.71 4.66 -14.00
N GLU A 143 -5.65 4.09 -14.74
CA GLU A 143 -6.51 3.03 -14.23
C GLU A 143 -5.83 1.66 -14.34
N PHE A 144 -6.16 0.78 -13.41
CA PHE A 144 -5.72 -0.61 -13.44
C PHE A 144 -6.84 -1.57 -13.05
N GLU A 145 -6.79 -2.75 -13.66
CA GLU A 145 -7.52 -3.94 -13.26
C GLU A 145 -6.54 -5.11 -13.16
N GLY A 146 -6.49 -5.71 -11.99
CA GLY A 146 -5.55 -6.76 -11.64
C GLY A 146 -4.16 -6.25 -11.25
N LEU A 147 -3.46 -7.08 -10.49
CA LEU A 147 -2.09 -6.80 -10.05
C LEU A 147 -1.08 -6.73 -11.20
N GLY A 148 -1.35 -7.45 -12.30
CA GLY A 148 -0.51 -7.38 -13.50
C GLY A 148 -0.46 -5.96 -14.06
N LYS A 149 -1.63 -5.33 -14.27
CA LYS A 149 -1.70 -3.95 -14.77
C LYS A 149 -1.13 -2.94 -13.79
N LEU A 150 -1.37 -3.13 -12.48
CA LEU A 150 -0.73 -2.30 -11.46
C LEU A 150 0.80 -2.41 -11.53
N SER A 151 1.34 -3.62 -11.72
CA SER A 151 2.80 -3.82 -11.82
C SER A 151 3.42 -3.12 -13.02
N GLU A 152 2.73 -3.03 -14.16
CA GLU A 152 3.15 -2.24 -15.32
C GLU A 152 3.26 -0.76 -14.98
N ILE A 153 2.24 -0.20 -14.31
CA ILE A 153 2.25 1.19 -13.86
C ILE A 153 3.43 1.45 -12.91
N PHE A 154 3.71 0.55 -11.96
CA PHE A 154 4.84 0.69 -11.06
C PHE A 154 6.20 0.58 -11.78
N ALA A 155 6.30 -0.26 -12.83
CA ALA A 155 7.48 -0.34 -13.66
C ALA A 155 7.75 0.97 -14.45
N GLU A 156 6.71 1.68 -14.83
CA GLU A 156 6.84 3.02 -15.42
C GLU A 156 7.23 4.05 -14.34
N LEU A 157 6.56 4.06 -13.18
CA LEU A 157 6.82 4.99 -12.09
C LEU A 157 8.28 4.97 -11.62
N ILE A 158 8.94 3.82 -11.64
CA ILE A 158 10.33 3.69 -11.19
C ILE A 158 11.30 4.57 -11.97
N ASN A 159 10.91 4.99 -13.18
CA ASN A 159 11.71 5.83 -14.06
C ASN A 159 11.45 7.34 -13.85
N TYR A 160 10.44 7.71 -13.08
CA TYR A 160 10.13 9.11 -12.82
C TYR A 160 11.18 9.74 -11.90
N GLU A 161 11.42 11.02 -12.13
CA GLU A 161 12.26 11.82 -11.24
C GLU A 161 11.36 12.46 -10.15
N PRO A 162 11.64 12.19 -8.87
CA PRO A 162 10.84 12.79 -7.81
C PRO A 162 10.99 14.31 -7.79
N TYR A 163 9.88 15.02 -7.78
CA TYR A 163 9.82 16.47 -7.75
C TYR A 163 10.62 17.04 -6.57
N LYS A 164 11.29 18.17 -6.78
CA LYS A 164 11.97 18.93 -5.72
C LYS A 164 11.29 20.27 -5.47
N ILE A 165 11.05 20.59 -4.21
CA ILE A 165 10.59 21.92 -3.80
C ILE A 165 11.72 22.91 -4.01
N GLY A 166 11.39 24.07 -4.59
CA GLY A 166 12.35 25.17 -4.73
C GLY A 166 13.26 25.11 -5.95
N LYS A 167 12.89 24.31 -6.96
CA LYS A 167 13.50 24.37 -8.30
C LYS A 167 12.53 24.91 -9.30
#